data_619b02de81d0ee9d6d8c6aa8e68da792
#
_entry.id   619b02de81d0ee9d6d8c6aa8e68da792
#
_cell.length_a   1.000
_cell.length_b   1.000
_cell.length_c   1.000
_cell.angle_alpha   90.00
_cell.angle_beta   90.00
_cell.angle_gamma   90.00
#
_symmetry.space_group_name_H-M   'P 1'
#
loop_
_entity.id
_entity.type
_entity.pdbx_description
1 polymer ?
#
loop_
_entity_poly.entity_id
_entity_poly.type
_entity_poly.pdbx_seq_one_letter_code
_entity_poly.pdbx_strand_id
1 'polypeptide(L)'
;MPGFVIGNFFLYAVINAFTPGPGNILALNTIADYGWKKGKPLFFGIFAGYYLVQILCAVFVFGVGTFLPDVLGVMKYIGAAYLLWLAIHMVISKPSKGRTEKSASFLKGFLLQLVNVKIYFFGITALTGYVTSYTTSFWFLLLFELLIATIGSIATLTWMGLGMFLQNLYQKYYRIINIILALTLLECIYSMLK
;
A
#
# COMPACT_ATOMS: atom_id res chain seq x y z
N MET A 1 26.87 -0.68 4.13
CA MET A 1 25.71 -0.13 4.87
C MET A 1 25.81 -0.60 6.33
N PRO A 2 25.85 0.29 7.34
CA PRO A 2 25.92 -0.10 8.75
C PRO A 2 24.70 -0.89 9.18
N GLY A 3 24.86 -1.82 10.14
CA GLY A 3 23.76 -2.69 10.59
C GLY A 3 22.57 -1.96 11.18
N PHE A 4 22.78 -0.83 11.87
CA PHE A 4 21.69 -0.02 12.42
C PHE A 4 20.82 0.63 11.31
N VAL A 5 21.41 0.99 10.17
CA VAL A 5 20.68 1.56 9.02
C VAL A 5 19.80 0.49 8.37
N ILE A 6 20.33 -0.74 8.26
CA ILE A 6 19.55 -1.89 7.79
C ILE A 6 18.38 -2.16 8.73
N GLY A 7 18.62 -2.14 10.05
CA GLY A 7 17.56 -2.29 11.05
C GLY A 7 16.47 -1.23 10.94
N ASN A 8 16.86 0.04 10.79
CA ASN A 8 15.91 1.15 10.61
C ASN A 8 15.14 1.04 9.29
N PHE A 9 15.78 0.60 8.20
CA PHE A 9 15.10 0.30 6.92
C PHE A 9 14.01 -0.76 7.11
N PHE A 10 14.33 -1.90 7.75
CA PHE A 10 13.33 -2.94 7.99
C PHE A 10 12.21 -2.48 8.92
N LEU A 11 12.52 -1.72 9.97
CA LEU A 11 11.52 -1.16 10.87
C LEU A 11 10.58 -0.21 10.10
N TYR A 12 11.15 0.70 9.30
CA TYR A 12 10.39 1.59 8.41
C TYR A 12 9.50 0.78 7.45
N ALA A 13 10.08 -0.25 6.80
CA ALA A 13 9.37 -1.08 5.83
C ALA A 13 8.19 -1.82 6.47
N VAL A 14 8.39 -2.42 7.64
CA VAL A 14 7.31 -3.13 8.35
C VAL A 14 6.22 -2.16 8.80
N ILE A 15 6.56 -1.06 9.45
CA ILE A 15 5.56 -0.07 9.92
C ILE A 15 4.72 0.43 8.73
N ASN A 16 5.37 0.85 7.63
CA ASN A 16 4.64 1.37 6.47
C ASN A 16 3.78 0.31 5.76
N ALA A 17 4.28 -0.92 5.62
CA ALA A 17 3.55 -2.01 4.98
C ALA A 17 2.29 -2.39 5.76
N PHE A 18 2.38 -2.45 7.10
CA PHE A 18 1.27 -2.84 7.96
C PHE A 18 0.32 -1.69 8.29
N THR A 19 0.72 -0.43 8.08
CA THR A 19 -0.18 0.72 8.22
C THR A 19 -1.35 0.59 7.24
N PRO A 20 -2.60 0.86 7.68
CA PRO A 20 -3.77 0.83 6.81
C PRO A 20 -3.56 1.68 5.55
N GLY A 21 -3.85 1.09 4.41
CA GLY A 21 -3.74 1.75 3.11
C GLY A 21 -4.70 1.14 2.10
N PRO A 22 -4.84 1.74 0.90
CA PRO A 22 -5.85 1.34 -0.08
C PRO A 22 -5.84 -0.16 -0.41
N GLY A 23 -4.65 -0.73 -0.63
CA GLY A 23 -4.48 -2.15 -0.96
C GLY A 23 -4.89 -3.06 0.19
N ASN A 24 -4.39 -2.78 1.40
CA ASN A 24 -4.67 -3.56 2.61
C ASN A 24 -6.16 -3.53 2.97
N ILE A 25 -6.77 -2.36 2.90
CA ILE A 25 -8.19 -2.17 3.20
C ILE A 25 -9.08 -2.85 2.16
N LEU A 26 -8.74 -2.72 0.86
CA LEU A 26 -9.47 -3.42 -0.18
C LEU A 26 -9.35 -4.95 -0.01
N ALA A 27 -8.17 -5.45 0.33
CA ALA A 27 -7.94 -6.86 0.59
C ALA A 27 -8.79 -7.37 1.77
N LEU A 28 -8.76 -6.66 2.91
CA LEU A 28 -9.58 -6.97 4.09
C LEU A 28 -11.07 -7.01 3.73
N ASN A 29 -11.60 -5.94 3.14
CA ASN A 29 -13.02 -5.83 2.82
C ASN A 29 -13.46 -6.90 1.81
N THR A 30 -12.62 -7.19 0.81
CA THR A 30 -12.93 -8.22 -0.19
C THR A 30 -13.04 -9.60 0.45
N ILE A 31 -12.14 -9.93 1.38
CA ILE A 31 -12.20 -11.22 2.07
C ILE A 31 -13.38 -11.26 3.05
N ALA A 32 -13.65 -10.18 3.76
CA ALA A 32 -14.80 -10.08 4.67
C ALA A 32 -16.14 -10.24 3.93
N ASP A 33 -16.25 -9.72 2.69
CA ASP A 33 -17.47 -9.76 1.89
C ASP A 33 -17.63 -11.07 1.10
N TYR A 34 -16.55 -11.58 0.49
CA TYR A 34 -16.61 -12.69 -0.50
C TYR A 34 -15.92 -13.98 -0.05
N GLY A 35 -15.17 -13.92 1.05
CA GLY A 35 -14.38 -15.03 1.55
C GLY A 35 -13.09 -15.27 0.75
N TRP A 36 -12.24 -16.17 1.28
CA TRP A 36 -10.91 -16.43 0.75
C TRP A 36 -10.88 -16.89 -0.71
N LYS A 37 -11.75 -17.86 -1.07
CA LYS A 37 -11.74 -18.47 -2.41
C LYS A 37 -11.99 -17.44 -3.51
N LYS A 38 -12.96 -16.53 -3.29
CA LYS A 38 -13.33 -15.47 -4.24
C LYS A 38 -12.41 -14.25 -4.17
N GLY A 39 -11.70 -14.03 -3.06
CA GLY A 39 -10.76 -12.92 -2.88
C GLY A 39 -9.38 -13.13 -3.48
N LYS A 40 -8.96 -14.38 -3.73
CA LYS A 40 -7.64 -14.71 -4.28
C LYS A 40 -7.24 -13.93 -5.54
N PRO A 41 -8.08 -13.81 -6.58
CA PRO A 41 -7.69 -13.07 -7.79
C PRO A 41 -7.31 -11.62 -7.50
N LEU A 42 -8.04 -10.95 -6.60
CA LEU A 42 -7.71 -9.58 -6.19
C LEU A 42 -6.35 -9.51 -5.50
N PHE A 43 -6.05 -10.45 -4.61
CA PHE A 43 -4.75 -10.51 -3.93
C PHE A 43 -3.60 -10.65 -4.92
N PHE A 44 -3.71 -11.57 -5.88
CA PHE A 44 -2.67 -11.71 -6.91
C PHE A 44 -2.52 -10.45 -7.77
N GLY A 45 -3.61 -9.72 -8.02
CA GLY A 45 -3.55 -8.41 -8.67
C GLY A 45 -2.81 -7.38 -7.82
N ILE A 46 -3.12 -7.29 -6.52
CA ILE A 46 -2.42 -6.41 -5.57
C ILE A 46 -0.93 -6.77 -5.53
N PHE A 47 -0.60 -8.05 -5.41
CA PHE A 47 0.76 -8.55 -5.39
C PHE A 47 1.54 -8.15 -6.65
N ALA A 48 1.01 -8.47 -7.84
CA ALA A 48 1.65 -8.14 -9.11
C ALA A 48 1.82 -6.62 -9.29
N GLY A 49 0.81 -5.83 -8.94
CA GLY A 49 0.87 -4.38 -8.98
C GLY A 49 1.90 -3.81 -8.00
N TYR A 50 2.00 -4.39 -6.80
CA TYR A 50 3.00 -3.97 -5.82
C TYR A 50 4.42 -4.16 -6.34
N TYR A 51 4.76 -5.35 -6.86
CA TYR A 51 6.08 -5.62 -7.43
C TYR A 51 6.38 -4.71 -8.61
N LEU A 52 5.42 -4.49 -9.51
CA LEU A 52 5.62 -3.59 -10.65
C LEU A 52 5.91 -2.16 -10.18
N VAL A 53 5.14 -1.64 -9.22
CA VAL A 53 5.36 -0.27 -8.70
C VAL A 53 6.72 -0.15 -8.04
N GLN A 54 7.15 -1.14 -7.26
CA GLN A 54 8.46 -1.09 -6.61
C GLN A 54 9.62 -1.17 -7.64
N ILE A 55 9.47 -1.96 -8.68
CA ILE A 55 10.44 -1.96 -9.80
C ILE A 55 10.49 -0.56 -10.45
N LEU A 56 9.34 0.07 -10.69
CA LEU A 56 9.29 1.43 -11.23
C LEU A 56 9.95 2.45 -10.29
N CYS A 57 9.80 2.30 -8.96
CA CYS A 57 10.50 3.14 -7.98
C CYS A 57 12.02 2.98 -8.07
N ALA A 58 12.54 1.74 -8.20
CA ALA A 58 13.96 1.50 -8.38
C ALA A 58 14.51 2.17 -9.66
N VAL A 59 13.80 1.99 -10.79
CA VAL A 59 14.15 2.64 -12.07
C VAL A 59 14.12 4.16 -11.95
N PHE A 60 13.08 4.69 -11.31
CA PHE A 60 12.91 6.12 -11.12
C PHE A 60 14.03 6.73 -10.27
N VAL A 61 14.30 6.18 -9.09
CA VAL A 61 15.36 6.66 -8.19
C VAL A 61 16.74 6.55 -8.86
N PHE A 62 17.00 5.48 -9.63
CA PHE A 62 18.23 5.32 -10.38
C PHE A 62 18.38 6.36 -11.50
N GLY A 63 17.30 6.65 -12.25
CA GLY A 63 17.34 7.50 -13.45
C GLY A 63 17.22 9.01 -13.18
N VAL A 64 16.58 9.41 -12.07
CA VAL A 64 16.16 10.82 -11.84
C VAL A 64 16.82 11.43 -10.60
N GLY A 65 17.91 10.86 -10.10
CA GLY A 65 18.53 11.23 -8.82
C GLY A 65 18.73 12.73 -8.54
N THR A 66 18.92 13.58 -9.57
CA THR A 66 19.10 15.04 -9.42
C THR A 66 17.78 15.83 -9.35
N PHE A 67 16.70 15.32 -9.97
CA PHE A 67 15.38 15.98 -10.01
C PHE A 67 14.39 15.42 -9.00
N LEU A 68 14.83 14.47 -8.19
CA LEU A 68 13.99 13.73 -7.26
C LEU A 68 13.19 14.61 -6.29
N PRO A 69 13.75 15.67 -5.66
CA PRO A 69 13.02 16.50 -4.70
C PRO A 69 11.81 17.21 -5.31
N ASP A 70 11.95 17.74 -6.51
CA ASP A 70 10.87 18.49 -7.18
C ASP A 70 9.70 17.57 -7.56
N VAL A 71 10.04 16.40 -8.09
CA VAL A 71 9.03 15.37 -8.45
C VAL A 71 8.28 14.87 -7.21
N LEU A 72 8.99 14.59 -6.12
CA LEU A 72 8.38 14.20 -4.84
C LEU A 72 7.47 15.30 -4.29
N GLY A 73 7.87 16.57 -4.45
CA GLY A 73 7.08 17.73 -4.06
C GLY A 73 5.70 17.76 -4.72
N VAL A 74 5.62 17.45 -6.01
CA VAL A 74 4.34 17.36 -6.75
C VAL A 74 3.56 16.10 -6.39
N MET A 75 4.24 14.96 -6.33
CA MET A 75 3.60 13.66 -6.05
C MET A 75 2.89 13.62 -4.70
N LYS A 76 3.43 14.30 -3.67
CA LYS A 76 2.79 14.32 -2.34
C LYS A 76 1.38 14.93 -2.38
N TYR A 77 1.13 15.98 -3.17
CA TYR A 77 -0.19 16.59 -3.28
C TYR A 77 -1.18 15.71 -4.05
N ILE A 78 -0.72 15.06 -5.13
CA ILE A 78 -1.52 14.09 -5.88
C ILE A 78 -1.89 12.92 -4.97
N GLY A 79 -0.92 12.42 -4.20
CA GLY A 79 -1.12 11.35 -3.24
C GLY A 79 -2.11 11.71 -2.12
N ALA A 80 -1.99 12.93 -1.56
CA ALA A 80 -2.90 13.43 -0.56
C ALA A 80 -4.34 13.51 -1.08
N ALA A 81 -4.54 14.04 -2.27
CA ALA A 81 -5.86 14.12 -2.92
C ALA A 81 -6.47 12.73 -3.15
N TYR A 82 -5.67 11.77 -3.61
CA TYR A 82 -6.12 10.39 -3.79
C TYR A 82 -6.49 9.71 -2.46
N LEU A 83 -5.66 9.85 -1.41
CA LEU A 83 -5.96 9.29 -0.09
C LEU A 83 -7.22 9.92 0.52
N LEU A 84 -7.43 11.21 0.32
CA LEU A 84 -8.64 11.90 0.76
C LEU A 84 -9.89 11.35 0.05
N TRP A 85 -9.84 11.21 -1.27
CA TRP A 85 -10.90 10.60 -2.04
C TRP A 85 -11.22 9.19 -1.54
N LEU A 86 -10.18 8.38 -1.25
CA LEU A 86 -10.35 7.03 -0.74
C LEU A 86 -10.97 7.02 0.66
N ALA A 87 -10.54 7.92 1.58
CA ALA A 87 -11.09 8.04 2.92
C ALA A 87 -12.58 8.37 2.87
N ILE A 88 -12.99 9.32 2.02
CA ILE A 88 -14.41 9.66 1.81
C ILE A 88 -15.18 8.45 1.29
N HIS A 89 -14.68 7.78 0.25
CA HIS A 89 -15.32 6.58 -0.31
C HIS A 89 -15.49 5.45 0.71
N MET A 90 -14.54 5.32 1.62
CA MET A 90 -14.60 4.32 2.67
C MET A 90 -15.71 4.61 3.69
N VAL A 91 -15.85 5.86 4.12
CA VAL A 91 -16.90 6.26 5.08
C VAL A 91 -18.31 6.03 4.50
N ILE A 92 -18.51 6.32 3.20
CA ILE A 92 -19.82 6.17 2.55
C ILE A 92 -20.10 4.74 2.08
N SER A 93 -19.09 3.84 2.04
CA SER A 93 -19.28 2.48 1.56
C SER A 93 -20.06 1.62 2.56
N LYS A 94 -20.91 0.74 2.01
CA LYS A 94 -21.69 -0.25 2.77
C LYS A 94 -21.19 -1.65 2.46
N PRO A 95 -21.24 -2.60 3.43
CA PRO A 95 -20.93 -3.98 3.16
C PRO A 95 -21.79 -4.52 2.03
N SER A 96 -21.19 -5.27 1.15
CA SER A 96 -21.87 -5.85 0.02
C SER A 96 -22.54 -7.15 0.43
N LYS A 97 -23.79 -7.10 0.82
CA LYS A 97 -24.58 -8.33 0.97
C LYS A 97 -24.80 -8.95 -0.41
N GLY A 98 -24.03 -9.99 -0.74
CA GLY A 98 -24.28 -10.83 -1.91
C GLY A 98 -24.00 -10.20 -3.28
N ARG A 99 -23.06 -9.25 -3.39
CA ARG A 99 -22.69 -8.68 -4.71
C ARG A 99 -21.97 -9.70 -5.59
N THR A 100 -22.38 -9.66 -6.84
CA THR A 100 -21.91 -10.48 -7.97
C THR A 100 -20.38 -10.57 -8.07
N GLU A 101 -19.89 -11.69 -8.61
CA GLU A 101 -18.50 -12.13 -8.78
C GLU A 101 -17.52 -11.12 -9.42
N LYS A 102 -18.03 -10.01 -9.96
CA LYS A 102 -17.23 -8.98 -10.67
C LYS A 102 -16.35 -8.09 -9.79
N SER A 103 -16.47 -8.14 -8.46
CA SER A 103 -15.79 -7.18 -7.58
C SER A 103 -14.42 -7.62 -7.07
N ALA A 104 -14.09 -8.90 -7.10
CA ALA A 104 -12.81 -9.47 -6.63
C ALA A 104 -11.90 -9.88 -7.80
N SER A 105 -11.69 -9.00 -8.79
CA SER A 105 -10.89 -9.33 -9.96
C SER A 105 -9.40 -8.99 -9.77
N PHE A 106 -8.53 -9.75 -10.43
CA PHE A 106 -7.11 -9.45 -10.55
C PHE A 106 -6.85 -8.01 -11.01
N LEU A 107 -7.52 -7.59 -12.09
CA LEU A 107 -7.32 -6.27 -12.68
C LEU A 107 -7.65 -5.14 -11.70
N LYS A 108 -8.68 -5.29 -10.87
CA LYS A 108 -9.03 -4.31 -9.84
C LYS A 108 -7.92 -4.14 -8.82
N GLY A 109 -7.34 -5.24 -8.32
CA GLY A 109 -6.21 -5.20 -7.40
C GLY A 109 -4.96 -4.62 -8.03
N PHE A 110 -4.66 -5.01 -9.26
CA PHE A 110 -3.51 -4.53 -10.01
C PHE A 110 -3.58 -3.02 -10.31
N LEU A 111 -4.68 -2.55 -10.88
CA LEU A 111 -4.87 -1.13 -11.20
C LEU A 111 -4.88 -0.26 -9.93
N LEU A 112 -5.47 -0.76 -8.83
CA LEU A 112 -5.44 -0.04 -7.56
C LEU A 112 -3.99 0.24 -7.14
N GLN A 113 -3.09 -0.73 -7.28
CA GLN A 113 -1.69 -0.52 -6.89
C GLN A 113 -0.98 0.46 -7.82
N LEU A 114 -1.26 0.46 -9.11
CA LEU A 114 -0.67 1.42 -10.05
C LEU A 114 -1.04 2.88 -9.72
N VAL A 115 -2.24 3.12 -9.19
CA VAL A 115 -2.68 4.46 -8.78
C VAL A 115 -2.50 4.72 -7.28
N ASN A 116 -1.95 3.77 -6.53
CA ASN A 116 -1.75 3.86 -5.10
C ASN A 116 -0.47 4.64 -4.77
N VAL A 117 -0.59 5.95 -4.70
CA VAL A 117 0.54 6.85 -4.47
C VAL A 117 1.29 6.54 -3.16
N LYS A 118 0.60 5.98 -2.15
CA LYS A 118 1.25 5.57 -0.89
C LYS A 118 2.43 4.63 -1.13
N ILE A 119 2.29 3.64 -2.03
CA ILE A 119 3.36 2.67 -2.25
C ILE A 119 4.54 3.23 -3.06
N TYR A 120 4.31 4.24 -3.92
CA TYR A 120 5.39 4.99 -4.56
C TYR A 120 6.19 5.78 -3.53
N PHE A 121 5.50 6.55 -2.66
CA PHE A 121 6.17 7.27 -1.58
C PHE A 121 6.90 6.32 -0.63
N PHE A 122 6.30 5.18 -0.32
CA PHE A 122 6.92 4.18 0.51
C PHE A 122 8.27 3.70 -0.06
N GLY A 123 8.30 3.27 -1.33
CA GLY A 123 9.52 2.81 -1.98
C GLY A 123 10.55 3.93 -2.14
N ILE A 124 10.16 5.04 -2.77
CA ILE A 124 11.08 6.16 -3.02
C ILE A 124 11.70 6.69 -1.72
N THR A 125 10.89 6.87 -0.65
CA THR A 125 11.40 7.33 0.64
C THR A 125 12.32 6.30 1.29
N ALA A 126 12.02 5.00 1.17
CA ALA A 126 12.89 3.95 1.68
C ALA A 126 14.25 3.95 0.98
N LEU A 127 14.28 4.05 -0.35
CA LEU A 127 15.54 4.13 -1.09
C LEU A 127 16.31 5.40 -0.75
N THR A 128 15.67 6.56 -0.84
CA THR A 128 16.35 7.85 -0.66
C THR A 128 16.78 8.08 0.78
N GLY A 129 16.00 7.64 1.76
CA GLY A 129 16.28 7.83 3.17
C GLY A 129 17.31 6.84 3.73
N TYR A 130 17.40 5.63 3.17
CA TYR A 130 18.22 4.58 3.78
C TYR A 130 19.27 3.97 2.86
N VAL A 131 19.08 3.98 1.52
CA VAL A 131 19.92 3.20 0.60
C VAL A 131 20.83 4.08 -0.24
N THR A 132 20.34 5.16 -0.85
CA THR A 132 21.09 5.97 -1.83
C THR A 132 22.32 6.64 -1.25
N SER A 133 22.36 6.93 0.06
CA SER A 133 23.55 7.45 0.75
C SER A 133 24.73 6.46 0.79
N TYR A 134 24.49 5.18 0.51
CA TYR A 134 25.49 4.11 0.58
C TYR A 134 25.78 3.47 -0.77
N THR A 135 24.81 3.46 -1.68
CA THR A 135 24.97 2.88 -3.01
C THR A 135 23.95 3.46 -3.99
N THR A 136 24.43 3.70 -5.22
CA THR A 136 23.59 4.09 -6.37
C THR A 136 23.48 2.96 -7.40
N SER A 137 23.99 1.76 -7.08
CA SER A 137 23.90 0.60 -7.98
C SER A 137 22.44 0.19 -8.18
N PHE A 138 22.01 0.14 -9.44
CA PHE A 138 20.63 -0.27 -9.80
C PHE A 138 20.21 -1.60 -9.17
N TRP A 139 21.11 -2.59 -9.18
CA TRP A 139 20.81 -3.92 -8.65
C TRP A 139 20.57 -3.94 -7.14
N PHE A 140 21.28 -3.07 -6.40
CA PHE A 140 21.01 -2.92 -4.96
C PHE A 140 19.70 -2.16 -4.71
N LEU A 141 19.41 -1.08 -5.46
CA LEU A 141 18.12 -0.38 -5.36
C LEU A 141 16.97 -1.34 -5.66
N LEU A 142 17.07 -2.13 -6.73
CA LEU A 142 16.08 -3.13 -7.10
C LEU A 142 15.90 -4.20 -6.02
N LEU A 143 16.99 -4.70 -5.43
CA LEU A 143 16.93 -5.69 -4.34
C LEU A 143 16.13 -5.16 -3.15
N PHE A 144 16.40 -3.93 -2.71
CA PHE A 144 15.69 -3.32 -1.59
C PHE A 144 14.21 -3.10 -1.90
N GLU A 145 13.88 -2.70 -3.13
CA GLU A 145 12.47 -2.56 -3.56
C GLU A 145 11.74 -3.90 -3.64
N LEU A 146 12.39 -4.96 -4.09
CA LEU A 146 11.81 -6.31 -4.08
C LEU A 146 11.57 -6.80 -2.64
N LEU A 147 12.44 -6.45 -1.69
CA LEU A 147 12.22 -6.71 -0.26
C LEU A 147 11.00 -5.94 0.26
N ILE A 148 10.85 -4.66 -0.09
CA ILE A 148 9.66 -3.85 0.25
C ILE A 148 8.39 -4.49 -0.33
N ALA A 149 8.41 -4.89 -1.61
CA ALA A 149 7.27 -5.56 -2.26
C ALA A 149 6.88 -6.85 -1.53
N THR A 150 7.88 -7.63 -1.09
CA THR A 150 7.66 -8.87 -0.34
C THR A 150 7.04 -8.59 1.02
N ILE A 151 7.58 -7.63 1.79
CA ILE A 151 7.03 -7.23 3.09
C ILE A 151 5.61 -6.69 2.93
N GLY A 152 5.35 -5.86 1.91
CA GLY A 152 4.02 -5.34 1.60
C GLY A 152 3.01 -6.43 1.22
N SER A 153 3.46 -7.44 0.48
CA SER A 153 2.63 -8.60 0.12
C SER A 153 2.29 -9.46 1.35
N ILE A 154 3.24 -9.67 2.26
CA ILE A 154 3.00 -10.35 3.54
C ILE A 154 2.01 -9.55 4.39
N ALA A 155 2.18 -8.23 4.48
CA ALA A 155 1.24 -7.37 5.17
C ALA A 155 -0.18 -7.48 4.59
N THR A 156 -0.32 -7.44 3.27
CA THR A 156 -1.62 -7.63 2.59
C THR A 156 -2.25 -8.98 2.91
N LEU A 157 -1.47 -10.07 2.93
CA LEU A 157 -1.95 -11.39 3.37
C LEU A 157 -2.44 -11.38 4.82
N THR A 158 -1.73 -10.69 5.69
CA THR A 158 -2.14 -10.55 7.10
C THR A 158 -3.47 -9.79 7.20
N TRP A 159 -3.64 -8.70 6.45
CA TRP A 159 -4.90 -7.96 6.37
C TRP A 159 -6.05 -8.81 5.82
N MET A 160 -5.78 -9.69 4.84
CA MET A 160 -6.76 -10.68 4.35
C MET A 160 -7.14 -11.68 5.45
N GLY A 161 -6.15 -12.19 6.19
CA GLY A 161 -6.39 -13.07 7.34
C GLY A 161 -7.26 -12.42 8.41
N LEU A 162 -6.99 -11.14 8.74
CA LEU A 162 -7.84 -10.35 9.62
C LEU A 162 -9.26 -10.20 9.07
N GLY A 163 -9.42 -10.00 7.76
CA GLY A 163 -10.71 -9.93 7.09
C GLY A 163 -11.54 -11.20 7.27
N MET A 164 -10.91 -12.39 7.20
CA MET A 164 -11.58 -13.65 7.48
C MET A 164 -12.02 -13.79 8.95
N PHE A 165 -11.10 -13.47 9.85
CA PHE A 165 -11.34 -13.62 11.29
C PHE A 165 -12.39 -12.62 11.79
N LEU A 166 -12.37 -11.40 11.27
CA LEU A 166 -13.26 -10.32 11.68
C LEU A 166 -14.51 -10.17 10.81
N GLN A 167 -14.80 -11.11 9.90
CA GLN A 167 -15.91 -11.00 8.96
C GLN A 167 -17.25 -10.66 9.63
N ASN A 168 -17.61 -11.39 10.68
CA ASN A 168 -18.85 -11.15 11.42
C ASN A 168 -18.84 -9.81 12.18
N LEU A 169 -17.70 -9.45 12.76
CA LEU A 169 -17.50 -8.19 13.46
C LEU A 169 -17.55 -7.01 12.49
N TYR A 170 -16.90 -7.15 11.32
CA TYR A 170 -16.93 -6.14 10.28
C TYR A 170 -18.34 -5.90 9.75
N GLN A 171 -19.10 -6.95 9.45
CA GLN A 171 -20.49 -6.80 8.99
C GLN A 171 -21.39 -6.10 10.03
N LYS A 172 -21.16 -6.36 11.32
CA LYS A 172 -21.92 -5.75 12.41
C LYS A 172 -21.54 -4.29 12.65
N TYR A 173 -20.24 -3.95 12.60
CA TYR A 173 -19.68 -2.65 12.99
C TYR A 173 -19.00 -1.90 11.85
N TYR A 174 -19.34 -2.19 10.59
CA TYR A 174 -18.64 -1.67 9.42
C TYR A 174 -18.51 -0.15 9.40
N ARG A 175 -19.51 0.60 9.89
CA ARG A 175 -19.47 2.06 9.93
C ARG A 175 -18.34 2.55 10.83
N ILE A 176 -18.22 1.98 12.03
CA ILE A 176 -17.19 2.35 13.00
C ILE A 176 -15.81 1.97 12.45
N ILE A 177 -15.68 0.76 11.92
CA ILE A 177 -14.41 0.27 11.33
C ILE A 177 -14.01 1.16 10.16
N ASN A 178 -14.91 1.48 9.23
CA ASN A 178 -14.63 2.33 8.09
C ASN A 178 -14.24 3.76 8.50
N ILE A 179 -14.86 4.32 9.56
CA ILE A 179 -14.48 5.62 10.11
C ILE A 179 -13.06 5.55 10.69
N ILE A 180 -12.74 4.54 11.50
CA ILE A 180 -11.39 4.37 12.06
C ILE A 180 -10.35 4.27 10.93
N LEU A 181 -10.63 3.44 9.91
CA LEU A 181 -9.74 3.28 8.77
C LEU A 181 -9.60 4.57 7.93
N ALA A 182 -10.67 5.35 7.78
CA ALA A 182 -10.62 6.65 7.13
C ALA A 182 -9.79 7.66 7.93
N LEU A 183 -9.91 7.68 9.26
CA LEU A 183 -9.08 8.52 10.14
C LEU A 183 -7.59 8.17 10.03
N THR A 184 -7.23 6.88 9.91
CA THR A 184 -5.83 6.50 9.66
C THR A 184 -5.32 6.95 8.30
N LEU A 185 -6.18 7.01 7.26
CA LEU A 185 -5.81 7.60 5.97
C LEU A 185 -5.62 9.12 6.06
N LEU A 186 -6.44 9.83 6.85
CA LEU A 186 -6.27 11.26 7.10
C LEU A 186 -4.96 11.55 7.86
N GLU A 187 -4.59 10.70 8.81
CA GLU A 187 -3.30 10.78 9.49
C GLU A 187 -2.14 10.57 8.51
N CYS A 188 -2.24 9.61 7.60
CA CYS A 188 -1.25 9.42 6.53
C CYS A 188 -1.12 10.67 5.64
N ILE A 189 -2.23 11.33 5.29
CA ILE A 189 -2.21 12.59 4.52
C ILE A 189 -1.48 13.68 5.30
N TYR A 190 -1.83 13.85 6.57
CA TYR A 190 -1.17 14.85 7.43
C TYR A 190 0.34 14.62 7.52
N SER A 191 0.75 13.39 7.78
CA SER A 191 2.16 13.00 7.86
C SER A 191 2.92 13.19 6.53
N MET A 192 2.23 13.02 5.40
CA MET A 192 2.83 13.17 4.07
C MET A 192 2.97 14.64 3.64
N LEU A 193 2.08 15.53 4.12
CA LEU A 193 2.10 16.96 3.76
C LEU A 193 2.99 17.81 4.69
N LYS A 194 3.32 17.30 5.88
CA LYS A 194 4.24 17.91 6.82
C LYS A 194 5.69 17.72 6.40
#